data_84ce8f15890b03178ed4c205e4072750
#
_entry.id   84ce8f15890b03178ed4c205e4072750
#
_cell.length_a   1.000
_cell.length_b   1.000
_cell.length_c   1.000
_cell.angle_alpha   90.00
_cell.angle_beta   90.00
_cell.angle_gamma   90.00
#
_symmetry.space_group_name_H-M   'P 1'
#
loop_
_entity.id
_entity.type
_entity.pdbx_description
1 polymer ?
#
loop_
_entity_poly.entity_id
_entity_poly.type
_entity_poly.pdbx_seq_one_letter_code
_entity_poly.pdbx_strand_id
1 'polypeptide(L)'
;MRRLISFAARLMPVAFLILTAIAVAQFWLQHAPSGLAVDGYLADTVHVLRHYAWWEIGFAGLLWITFFLGYFRERQRSVYPDTGHGNWIMDILDRLTNRSALEEKLAKQPEAIFIDAEQLALALKSKVIGQDGVCDDMAAQIRRRLALKKRGKPVGVFLLAGPPGTGKTYLAKCLSTSLQRKLLHFDMTQFASGGHGATQLFGSAKGYVGSDAYGKLTAGLRDAPDAVVLLDEIEKAHADVQKNFLTAWNDGFVTEASDGKQIATTQAIFVLTTNAATDTLQALSELHSNDPDELRRTSSNALREAGFAPEVINRLDRIFVFRSLSGLDIARVTALEIESMIKSYGLNVSQGGIDPELLLDMMRRQGRLGTAASARDLVRLAEESIADTLIEAKQNGHSKVSLVAMDGRVVARPEA
;
A
#
# COMPACT_ATOMS: atom_id res chain seq x y z
N MET A 1 17.05 30.49 -33.74
CA MET A 1 17.32 29.04 -33.90
C MET A 1 16.06 28.18 -33.96
N ARG A 2 15.11 28.22 -33.01
CA ARG A 2 13.86 27.42 -33.02
C ARG A 2 12.97 27.63 -34.26
N ARG A 3 12.85 28.86 -34.82
CA ARG A 3 12.08 29.15 -36.04
C ARG A 3 12.70 28.55 -37.31
N LEU A 4 14.03 28.51 -37.41
CA LEU A 4 14.76 27.89 -38.52
C LEU A 4 14.61 26.34 -38.50
N ILE A 5 14.63 25.71 -37.34
CA ILE A 5 14.46 24.28 -37.19
C ILE A 5 13.02 23.86 -37.52
N SER A 6 12.01 24.68 -37.13
CA SER A 6 10.61 24.37 -37.45
C SER A 6 10.29 24.59 -38.96
N PHE A 7 10.99 25.52 -39.63
CA PHE A 7 10.86 25.72 -41.04
C PHE A 7 11.54 24.60 -41.84
N ALA A 8 12.75 24.17 -41.43
CA ALA A 8 13.43 23.03 -42.01
C ALA A 8 12.62 21.73 -41.83
N ALA A 9 12.00 21.52 -40.68
CA ALA A 9 11.16 20.34 -40.44
C ALA A 9 9.88 20.29 -41.31
N ARG A 10 9.37 21.44 -41.74
CA ARG A 10 8.21 21.50 -42.66
C ARG A 10 8.60 21.29 -44.14
N LEU A 11 9.84 21.64 -44.53
CA LEU A 11 10.36 21.45 -45.88
C LEU A 11 10.91 20.02 -46.11
N MET A 12 11.32 19.34 -45.06
CA MET A 12 11.87 17.97 -45.15
C MET A 12 10.96 16.95 -45.83
N PRO A 13 9.62 16.90 -45.58
CA PRO A 13 8.76 15.94 -46.29
C PRO A 13 8.68 16.21 -47.78
N VAL A 14 8.75 17.45 -48.21
CA VAL A 14 8.72 17.85 -49.62
C VAL A 14 10.02 17.49 -50.32
N ALA A 15 11.15 17.79 -49.68
CA ALA A 15 12.49 17.38 -50.18
C ALA A 15 12.62 15.85 -50.26
N PHE A 16 12.05 15.13 -49.30
CA PHE A 16 12.01 13.68 -49.31
C PHE A 16 11.17 13.10 -50.45
N LEU A 17 9.98 13.67 -50.70
CA LEU A 17 9.14 13.25 -51.84
C LEU A 17 9.84 13.50 -53.18
N ILE A 18 10.56 14.59 -53.31
CA ILE A 18 11.33 14.88 -54.54
C ILE A 18 12.48 13.89 -54.71
N LEU A 19 13.26 13.60 -53.66
CA LEU A 19 14.36 12.64 -53.73
C LEU A 19 13.90 11.20 -53.99
N THR A 20 12.77 10.78 -53.38
CA THR A 20 12.19 9.46 -53.69
C THR A 20 11.67 9.39 -55.11
N ALA A 21 11.06 10.44 -55.64
CA ALA A 21 10.61 10.50 -57.01
C ALA A 21 11.80 10.40 -57.99
N ILE A 22 12.91 11.10 -57.71
CA ILE A 22 14.14 11.02 -58.51
C ILE A 22 14.75 9.60 -58.45
N ALA A 23 14.83 9.00 -57.26
CA ALA A 23 15.37 7.65 -57.08
C ALA A 23 14.51 6.58 -57.82
N VAL A 24 13.19 6.71 -57.80
CA VAL A 24 12.27 5.83 -58.56
C VAL A 24 12.43 6.03 -60.07
N ALA A 25 12.53 7.28 -60.55
CA ALA A 25 12.78 7.56 -61.97
C ALA A 25 14.13 7.02 -62.42
N GLN A 26 15.19 7.14 -61.60
CA GLN A 26 16.50 6.57 -61.91
C GLN A 26 16.49 5.03 -61.92
N PHE A 27 15.77 4.39 -60.96
CA PHE A 27 15.60 2.93 -60.98
C PHE A 27 14.86 2.46 -62.22
N TRP A 28 13.83 3.19 -62.65
CA TRP A 28 13.07 2.88 -63.83
C TRP A 28 13.91 3.04 -65.13
N LEU A 29 14.73 4.12 -65.23
CA LEU A 29 15.67 4.33 -66.33
C LEU A 29 16.76 3.25 -66.42
N GLN A 30 17.19 2.67 -65.30
CA GLN A 30 18.19 1.60 -65.23
C GLN A 30 17.62 0.24 -65.70
N HIS A 31 16.33 0.00 -65.54
CA HIS A 31 15.68 -1.29 -65.84
C HIS A 31 14.75 -1.21 -67.06
N ALA A 32 14.68 -0.06 -67.73
CA ALA A 32 13.91 0.07 -68.96
C ALA A 32 14.49 -0.81 -70.06
N PRO A 33 13.66 -1.54 -70.83
CA PRO A 33 14.13 -2.38 -71.91
C PRO A 33 14.84 -1.53 -72.94
N SER A 34 15.93 -2.08 -73.51
CA SER A 34 16.90 -1.47 -74.45
C SER A 34 16.35 -1.06 -75.83
N GLY A 35 15.05 -0.73 -75.94
CA GLY A 35 14.39 -0.39 -77.20
C GLY A 35 13.94 1.08 -77.33
N LEU A 36 14.12 1.92 -76.31
CA LEU A 36 13.84 3.36 -76.41
C LEU A 36 15.09 4.08 -76.96
N ALA A 37 15.07 4.40 -78.28
CA ALA A 37 16.10 5.28 -78.85
C ALA A 37 15.96 6.70 -78.23
N VAL A 38 16.84 7.04 -77.38
CA VAL A 38 16.93 8.39 -76.78
C VAL A 38 18.08 9.11 -77.52
N ASP A 39 17.76 10.18 -78.21
CA ASP A 39 18.71 10.97 -79.00
C ASP A 39 19.88 11.51 -78.15
N GLY A 40 21.05 11.61 -78.75
CA GLY A 40 22.39 11.75 -78.20
C GLY A 40 22.61 12.69 -76.95
N TYR A 41 21.82 13.74 -76.80
CA TYR A 41 21.94 14.67 -75.67
C TYR A 41 21.39 14.08 -74.35
N LEU A 42 20.42 13.18 -74.42
CA LEU A 42 19.88 12.50 -73.24
C LEU A 42 20.72 11.28 -72.81
N ALA A 43 21.50 10.71 -73.74
CA ALA A 43 22.40 9.58 -73.44
C ALA A 43 23.53 9.98 -72.46
N ASP A 44 24.11 11.17 -72.63
CA ASP A 44 25.17 11.67 -71.75
C ASP A 44 24.63 12.03 -70.34
N THR A 45 23.44 12.60 -70.27
CA THR A 45 22.75 12.87 -68.98
C THR A 45 22.38 11.59 -68.21
N VAL A 46 21.96 10.56 -68.92
CA VAL A 46 21.64 9.24 -68.34
C VAL A 46 22.93 8.56 -67.83
N HIS A 47 24.07 8.72 -68.51
CA HIS A 47 25.34 8.15 -68.07
C HIS A 47 25.89 8.81 -66.83
N VAL A 48 25.76 10.12 -66.70
CA VAL A 48 26.16 10.90 -65.51
C VAL A 48 25.26 10.54 -64.34
N LEU A 49 23.93 10.49 -64.52
CA LEU A 49 22.97 10.08 -63.49
C LEU A 49 23.21 8.64 -63.01
N ARG A 50 23.61 7.74 -63.90
CA ARG A 50 23.93 6.35 -63.56
C ARG A 50 25.18 6.21 -62.69
N HIS A 51 26.15 7.10 -62.82
CA HIS A 51 27.39 7.05 -62.04
C HIS A 51 27.20 7.61 -60.61
N TYR A 52 26.30 8.61 -60.44
CA TYR A 52 26.04 9.22 -59.14
C TYR A 52 24.89 8.56 -58.36
N ALA A 53 24.11 7.66 -58.97
CA ALA A 53 22.91 7.04 -58.35
C ALA A 53 23.22 6.36 -56.98
N TRP A 54 24.35 5.72 -56.85
CA TRP A 54 24.72 5.06 -55.59
C TRP A 54 25.03 6.03 -54.48
N TRP A 55 25.59 7.19 -54.75
CA TRP A 55 25.84 8.25 -53.78
C TRP A 55 24.55 8.93 -53.31
N GLU A 56 23.59 9.11 -54.19
CA GLU A 56 22.31 9.70 -53.89
C GLU A 56 21.42 8.77 -53.07
N ILE A 57 21.43 7.46 -53.36
CA ILE A 57 20.73 6.44 -52.54
C ILE A 57 21.37 6.39 -51.14
N GLY A 58 22.71 6.44 -51.03
CA GLY A 58 23.37 6.46 -49.76
C GLY A 58 23.05 7.73 -48.94
N PHE A 59 23.01 8.90 -49.59
CA PHE A 59 22.67 10.17 -48.95
C PHE A 59 21.19 10.23 -48.54
N ALA A 60 20.27 9.74 -49.36
CA ALA A 60 18.86 9.62 -49.01
C ALA A 60 18.63 8.67 -47.84
N GLY A 61 19.37 7.57 -47.81
CA GLY A 61 19.32 6.62 -46.68
C GLY A 61 19.81 7.25 -45.38
N LEU A 62 20.87 8.02 -45.46
CA LEU A 62 21.41 8.73 -44.25
C LEU A 62 20.46 9.80 -43.75
N LEU A 63 19.82 10.55 -44.65
CA LEU A 63 18.77 11.52 -44.33
C LEU A 63 17.53 10.82 -43.71
N TRP A 64 17.19 9.64 -44.19
CA TRP A 64 16.09 8.83 -43.66
C TRP A 64 16.39 8.36 -42.21
N ILE A 65 17.58 7.87 -41.98
CA ILE A 65 18.04 7.45 -40.62
C ILE A 65 18.02 8.63 -39.68
N THR A 66 18.54 9.80 -40.08
CA THR A 66 18.53 11.00 -39.23
C THR A 66 17.13 11.54 -38.97
N PHE A 67 16.21 11.47 -39.94
CA PHE A 67 14.81 11.86 -39.75
C PHE A 67 14.08 10.89 -38.81
N PHE A 68 14.28 9.58 -38.98
CA PHE A 68 13.65 8.55 -38.14
C PHE A 68 14.16 8.65 -36.70
N LEU A 69 15.44 8.87 -36.51
CA LEU A 69 16.04 9.11 -35.18
C LEU A 69 15.51 10.41 -34.56
N GLY A 70 15.35 11.48 -35.35
CA GLY A 70 14.73 12.73 -34.92
C GLY A 70 13.27 12.60 -34.53
N TYR A 71 12.49 11.89 -35.34
CA TYR A 71 11.07 11.62 -35.08
C TYR A 71 10.84 10.78 -33.82
N PHE A 72 11.67 9.72 -33.63
CA PHE A 72 11.62 8.91 -32.42
C PHE A 72 12.02 9.71 -31.19
N ARG A 73 13.00 10.59 -31.32
CA ARG A 73 13.44 11.50 -30.23
C ARG A 73 12.33 12.49 -29.82
N GLU A 74 11.59 13.01 -30.77
CA GLU A 74 10.49 13.96 -30.50
C GLU A 74 9.28 13.25 -29.86
N ARG A 75 9.00 12.02 -30.26
CA ARG A 75 7.93 11.20 -29.70
C ARG A 75 8.27 10.70 -28.29
N GLN A 76 9.53 10.48 -27.96
CA GLN A 76 9.98 10.14 -26.60
C GLN A 76 10.01 11.39 -25.68
N ARG A 77 10.19 12.61 -26.21
CA ARG A 77 10.13 13.83 -25.42
C ARG A 77 8.74 14.17 -24.87
N SER A 78 7.69 13.68 -25.48
CA SER A 78 6.32 13.86 -24.97
C SER A 78 5.99 12.96 -23.77
N VAL A 79 6.85 12.00 -23.45
CA VAL A 79 6.64 11.01 -22.37
C VAL A 79 7.54 11.30 -21.16
N TYR A 80 8.62 12.11 -21.30
CA TYR A 80 9.51 12.46 -20.19
C TYR A 80 9.81 13.96 -20.16
N PRO A 81 9.64 14.65 -19.00
CA PRO A 81 10.02 16.05 -18.86
C PRO A 81 11.53 16.24 -18.99
N ASP A 82 11.87 17.28 -19.74
CA ASP A 82 13.21 17.70 -20.17
C ASP A 82 14.12 18.01 -18.96
N THR A 83 15.21 17.25 -18.80
CA THR A 83 16.35 17.65 -18.02
C THR A 83 17.51 17.96 -18.98
N GLY A 84 17.72 19.23 -19.17
CA GLY A 84 18.72 20.00 -19.90
C GLY A 84 19.90 19.29 -20.59
N HIS A 85 20.08 19.65 -21.87
CA HIS A 85 21.32 19.68 -22.66
C HIS A 85 22.28 18.50 -22.55
N GLY A 86 22.11 17.48 -23.41
CA GLY A 86 23.10 16.44 -23.64
C GLY A 86 23.04 15.90 -25.07
N ASN A 87 24.20 15.63 -25.68
CA ASN A 87 24.31 14.87 -26.92
C ASN A 87 23.62 13.53 -26.72
N TRP A 88 22.72 13.14 -27.66
CA TRP A 88 21.94 11.89 -27.55
C TRP A 88 22.81 10.62 -27.39
N ILE A 89 24.06 10.65 -27.91
CA ILE A 89 25.05 9.57 -27.75
C ILE A 89 25.54 9.54 -26.29
N MET A 90 25.73 10.70 -25.66
CA MET A 90 26.09 10.77 -24.24
C MET A 90 24.93 10.35 -23.35
N ASP A 91 23.67 10.66 -23.69
CA ASP A 91 22.49 10.17 -22.98
C ASP A 91 22.40 8.62 -22.99
N ILE A 92 22.77 7.98 -24.10
CA ILE A 92 22.84 6.51 -24.17
C ILE A 92 24.02 5.99 -23.36
N LEU A 93 25.19 6.63 -23.48
CA LEU A 93 26.38 6.26 -22.70
C LEU A 93 26.18 6.55 -21.21
N ASP A 94 25.53 7.65 -20.84
CA ASP A 94 25.19 7.97 -19.46
C ASP A 94 24.13 7.00 -18.87
N ARG A 95 23.19 6.51 -19.68
CA ARG A 95 22.30 5.43 -19.24
C ARG A 95 23.03 4.10 -19.00
N LEU A 96 24.09 3.84 -19.76
CA LEU A 96 24.89 2.62 -19.65
C LEU A 96 26.05 2.75 -18.67
N THR A 97 26.53 3.97 -18.41
CA THR A 97 27.78 4.24 -17.68
C THR A 97 27.64 5.31 -16.60
N ASN A 98 26.49 5.99 -16.47
CA ASN A 98 26.33 7.01 -15.42
C ASN A 98 26.21 6.35 -14.05
N ARG A 99 27.38 5.99 -13.54
CA ARG A 99 27.59 5.38 -12.24
C ARG A 99 27.07 6.29 -11.12
N SER A 100 27.23 7.61 -11.23
CA SER A 100 26.77 8.57 -10.23
C SER A 100 25.24 8.67 -10.16
N ALA A 101 24.53 8.69 -11.29
CA ALA A 101 23.07 8.66 -11.31
C ALA A 101 22.52 7.27 -10.89
N LEU A 102 23.25 6.20 -11.19
CA LEU A 102 22.93 4.87 -10.70
C LEU A 102 23.18 4.78 -9.20
N GLU A 103 24.31 5.33 -8.72
CA GLU A 103 24.64 5.41 -7.29
C GLU A 103 23.66 6.30 -6.53
N GLU A 104 23.22 7.44 -7.08
CA GLU A 104 22.18 8.28 -6.49
C GLU A 104 20.81 7.58 -6.45
N LYS A 105 20.45 6.82 -7.49
CA LYS A 105 19.25 5.99 -7.48
C LYS A 105 19.37 4.79 -6.53
N LEU A 106 20.56 4.22 -6.40
CA LEU A 106 20.86 3.16 -5.45
C LEU A 106 20.89 3.68 -4.01
N ALA A 107 21.41 4.90 -3.79
CA ALA A 107 21.36 5.57 -2.48
C ALA A 107 19.96 5.98 -2.06
N LYS A 108 19.05 6.23 -3.01
CA LYS A 108 17.62 6.46 -2.75
C LYS A 108 16.81 5.17 -2.61
N GLN A 109 17.41 3.98 -2.79
CA GLN A 109 16.75 2.72 -2.47
C GLN A 109 16.63 2.63 -0.94
N PRO A 110 15.45 2.30 -0.41
CA PRO A 110 15.30 2.11 1.03
C PRO A 110 16.31 1.06 1.49
N GLU A 111 17.14 1.43 2.46
CA GLU A 111 18.06 0.49 3.09
C GLU A 111 17.24 -0.66 3.68
N ALA A 112 17.81 -1.87 3.64
CA ALA A 112 17.19 -3.01 4.30
C ALA A 112 17.09 -2.70 5.79
N ILE A 113 15.88 -2.70 6.32
CA ILE A 113 15.63 -2.44 7.75
C ILE A 113 15.65 -3.80 8.45
N PHE A 114 16.59 -3.97 9.37
CA PHE A 114 16.69 -5.16 10.19
C PHE A 114 16.01 -4.89 11.54
N ILE A 115 14.94 -5.63 11.82
CA ILE A 115 14.26 -5.61 13.10
C ILE A 115 14.50 -6.93 13.84
N ASP A 116 14.51 -6.85 15.16
CA ASP A 116 14.46 -8.03 16.01
C ASP A 116 13.01 -8.53 16.10
N ALA A 117 12.75 -9.70 15.51
CA ALA A 117 11.41 -10.28 15.51
C ALA A 117 10.98 -10.75 16.91
N GLU A 118 11.90 -11.20 17.76
CA GLU A 118 11.58 -11.64 19.11
C GLU A 118 11.16 -10.45 19.99
N GLN A 119 11.91 -9.34 19.92
CA GLN A 119 11.53 -8.12 20.62
C GLN A 119 10.19 -7.57 20.14
N LEU A 120 9.95 -7.56 18.82
CA LEU A 120 8.67 -7.14 18.27
C LEU A 120 7.53 -8.06 18.75
N ALA A 121 7.73 -9.37 18.70
CA ALA A 121 6.73 -10.35 19.16
C ALA A 121 6.43 -10.17 20.65
N LEU A 122 7.45 -10.00 21.51
CA LEU A 122 7.29 -9.75 22.95
C LEU A 122 6.52 -8.43 23.20
N ALA A 123 6.86 -7.37 22.47
CA ALA A 123 6.17 -6.08 22.59
C ALA A 123 4.69 -6.17 22.16
N LEU A 124 4.36 -7.01 21.18
CA LEU A 124 2.98 -7.25 20.77
C LEU A 124 2.24 -8.11 21.78
N LYS A 125 2.83 -9.23 22.24
CA LYS A 125 2.24 -10.15 23.22
C LYS A 125 1.96 -9.49 24.56
N SER A 126 2.80 -8.54 25.00
CA SER A 126 2.58 -7.81 26.24
C SER A 126 1.30 -6.97 26.23
N LYS A 127 0.79 -6.62 25.05
CA LYS A 127 -0.38 -5.76 24.83
C LYS A 127 -1.58 -6.51 24.27
N VAL A 128 -1.35 -7.45 23.35
CA VAL A 128 -2.41 -8.20 22.65
C VAL A 128 -2.52 -9.59 23.26
N ILE A 129 -3.37 -9.70 24.26
CA ILE A 129 -3.54 -10.90 25.07
C ILE A 129 -4.24 -12.01 24.29
N GLY A 130 -3.79 -13.25 24.48
CA GLY A 130 -4.44 -14.44 23.97
C GLY A 130 -4.19 -14.72 22.48
N GLN A 131 -3.32 -13.95 21.81
CA GLN A 131 -3.03 -14.08 20.38
C GLN A 131 -1.54 -14.30 20.11
N ASP A 132 -0.85 -15.03 20.98
CA ASP A 132 0.61 -15.17 20.97
C ASP A 132 1.14 -15.68 19.63
N GLY A 133 0.51 -16.73 19.07
CA GLY A 133 0.91 -17.29 17.77
C GLY A 133 0.75 -16.31 16.61
N VAL A 134 -0.27 -15.45 16.64
CA VAL A 134 -0.45 -14.39 15.65
C VAL A 134 0.64 -13.34 15.77
N CYS A 135 1.00 -12.94 17.01
CA CYS A 135 2.06 -11.97 17.27
C CYS A 135 3.43 -12.49 16.78
N ASP A 136 3.74 -13.75 17.04
CA ASP A 136 5.00 -14.40 16.62
C ASP A 136 5.10 -14.47 15.09
N ASP A 137 4.05 -14.98 14.42
CA ASP A 137 4.05 -15.10 12.95
C ASP A 137 4.08 -13.72 12.29
N MET A 138 3.31 -12.74 12.79
CA MET A 138 3.34 -11.38 12.25
C MET A 138 4.73 -10.74 12.37
N ALA A 139 5.38 -10.84 13.51
CA ALA A 139 6.73 -10.32 13.71
C ALA A 139 7.75 -10.98 12.78
N ALA A 140 7.65 -12.31 12.61
CA ALA A 140 8.50 -13.06 11.68
C ALA A 140 8.27 -12.64 10.21
N GLN A 141 7.01 -12.47 9.78
CA GLN A 141 6.68 -12.01 8.43
C GLN A 141 7.22 -10.61 8.15
N ILE A 142 7.01 -9.68 9.07
CA ILE A 142 7.48 -8.30 8.93
C ILE A 142 9.00 -8.25 8.87
N ARG A 143 9.71 -8.97 9.75
CA ARG A 143 11.18 -9.08 9.71
C ARG A 143 11.69 -9.56 8.35
N ARG A 144 11.14 -10.66 7.83
CA ARG A 144 11.55 -11.23 6.54
C ARG A 144 11.38 -10.24 5.41
N ARG A 145 10.29 -9.46 5.43
CA ARG A 145 9.95 -8.53 4.36
C ARG A 145 10.71 -7.21 4.44
N LEU A 146 10.95 -6.70 5.64
CA LEU A 146 11.76 -5.49 5.84
C LEU A 146 13.23 -5.72 5.47
N ALA A 147 13.74 -6.94 5.59
CA ALA A 147 15.10 -7.32 5.18
C ALA A 147 15.31 -7.31 3.65
N LEU A 148 14.25 -7.23 2.84
CA LEU A 148 14.37 -7.17 1.38
C LEU A 148 14.77 -5.76 0.93
N LYS A 149 15.93 -5.62 0.26
CA LYS A 149 16.45 -4.34 -0.26
C LYS A 149 15.57 -3.75 -1.37
N LYS A 150 14.98 -4.58 -2.22
CA LYS A 150 14.18 -4.13 -3.36
C LYS A 150 12.79 -4.76 -3.31
N ARG A 151 11.77 -3.91 -3.24
CA ARG A 151 10.36 -4.30 -3.20
C ARG A 151 9.59 -3.57 -4.28
N GLY A 152 8.88 -4.33 -5.09
CA GLY A 152 7.88 -3.78 -6.04
C GLY A 152 6.47 -3.74 -5.45
N LYS A 153 6.31 -4.20 -4.19
CA LYS A 153 5.03 -4.33 -3.47
C LYS A 153 5.18 -3.78 -2.05
N PRO A 154 4.08 -3.54 -1.33
CA PRO A 154 4.13 -3.19 0.09
C PRO A 154 4.95 -4.17 0.93
N VAL A 155 5.38 -3.73 2.12
CA VAL A 155 6.05 -4.60 3.09
C VAL A 155 5.18 -5.81 3.42
N GLY A 156 3.88 -5.61 3.54
CA GLY A 156 2.92 -6.69 3.70
C GLY A 156 1.49 -6.23 3.55
N VAL A 157 0.62 -7.17 3.15
CA VAL A 157 -0.83 -7.04 3.13
C VAL A 157 -1.39 -8.17 3.98
N PHE A 158 -1.78 -7.85 5.20
CA PHE A 158 -2.18 -8.82 6.23
C PHE A 158 -3.66 -8.70 6.55
N LEU A 159 -4.37 -9.81 6.56
CA LEU A 159 -5.76 -9.85 7.01
C LEU A 159 -5.83 -10.45 8.41
N LEU A 160 -6.44 -9.73 9.34
CA LEU A 160 -6.77 -10.16 10.69
C LEU A 160 -8.25 -10.53 10.71
N ALA A 161 -8.56 -11.81 10.81
CA ALA A 161 -9.91 -12.33 10.78
C ALA A 161 -10.29 -12.97 12.13
N GLY A 162 -11.53 -12.82 12.57
CA GLY A 162 -11.98 -13.45 13.81
C GLY A 162 -13.09 -12.65 14.51
N PRO A 163 -13.54 -13.09 15.70
CA PRO A 163 -14.63 -12.48 16.43
C PRO A 163 -14.39 -11.02 16.78
N PRO A 164 -15.46 -10.22 16.94
CA PRO A 164 -15.32 -8.86 17.44
C PRO A 164 -14.76 -8.86 18.88
N GLY A 165 -14.02 -7.81 19.23
CA GLY A 165 -13.46 -7.66 20.58
C GLY A 165 -12.20 -8.52 20.88
N THR A 166 -11.64 -9.24 19.91
CA THR A 166 -10.45 -10.09 20.11
C THR A 166 -9.12 -9.36 19.96
N GLY A 167 -9.12 -8.06 19.69
CA GLY A 167 -7.92 -7.23 19.63
C GLY A 167 -7.34 -7.01 18.23
N LYS A 168 -8.06 -7.33 17.13
CA LYS A 168 -7.58 -7.15 15.74
C LYS A 168 -7.11 -5.71 15.46
N THR A 169 -7.99 -4.75 15.62
CA THR A 169 -7.70 -3.31 15.45
C THR A 169 -6.61 -2.84 16.41
N TYR A 170 -6.62 -3.37 17.64
CA TYR A 170 -5.62 -3.04 18.65
C TYR A 170 -4.22 -3.55 18.29
N LEU A 171 -4.11 -4.76 17.72
CA LEU A 171 -2.83 -5.28 17.22
C LEU A 171 -2.21 -4.35 16.17
N ALA A 172 -3.00 -3.83 15.23
CA ALA A 172 -2.49 -2.90 14.21
C ALA A 172 -1.97 -1.59 14.85
N LYS A 173 -2.64 -1.07 15.87
CA LYS A 173 -2.19 0.10 16.66
C LYS A 173 -0.89 -0.20 17.41
N CYS A 174 -0.81 -1.35 18.07
CA CYS A 174 0.40 -1.78 18.75
C CYS A 174 1.57 -1.96 17.79
N LEU A 175 1.32 -2.54 16.61
CA LEU A 175 2.31 -2.72 15.56
C LEU A 175 2.89 -1.37 15.10
N SER A 176 2.03 -0.38 14.80
CA SER A 176 2.49 0.94 14.38
C SER A 176 3.36 1.61 15.44
N THR A 177 2.96 1.51 16.70
CA THR A 177 3.72 2.06 17.84
C THR A 177 5.07 1.34 18.02
N SER A 178 5.08 0.00 17.96
CA SER A 178 6.30 -0.80 18.15
C SER A 178 7.30 -0.61 17.01
N LEU A 179 6.83 -0.36 15.79
CA LEU A 179 7.67 -0.04 14.64
C LEU A 179 7.99 1.46 14.52
N GLN A 180 7.47 2.30 15.41
CA GLN A 180 7.59 3.78 15.38
C GLN A 180 7.13 4.38 14.03
N ARG A 181 6.05 3.81 13.45
CA ARG A 181 5.48 4.22 12.18
C ARG A 181 4.15 4.92 12.40
N LYS A 182 3.82 5.87 11.53
CA LYS A 182 2.51 6.53 11.56
C LYS A 182 1.40 5.52 11.27
N LEU A 183 0.32 5.57 12.05
CA LEU A 183 -0.90 4.82 11.78
C LEU A 183 -1.84 5.65 10.92
N LEU A 184 -2.24 5.11 9.78
CA LEU A 184 -3.33 5.63 8.96
C LEU A 184 -4.52 4.67 9.14
N HIS A 185 -5.51 5.09 9.93
CA HIS A 185 -6.65 4.27 10.28
C HIS A 185 -7.89 4.70 9.49
N PHE A 186 -8.48 3.77 8.75
CA PHE A 186 -9.70 3.95 7.97
C PHE A 186 -10.73 2.92 8.41
N ASP A 187 -11.85 3.40 8.95
CA ASP A 187 -13.04 2.60 9.20
C ASP A 187 -13.79 2.44 7.87
N MET A 188 -13.77 1.22 7.34
CA MET A 188 -14.28 0.94 6.01
C MET A 188 -15.81 0.96 5.92
N THR A 189 -16.51 1.04 7.03
CA THR A 189 -17.96 1.28 7.06
C THR A 189 -18.32 2.64 6.47
N GLN A 190 -17.43 3.64 6.61
CA GLN A 190 -17.60 4.98 6.03
C GLN A 190 -17.51 4.99 4.49
N PHE A 191 -16.97 3.93 3.90
CA PHE A 191 -16.73 3.78 2.48
C PHE A 191 -17.61 2.71 1.83
N ALA A 192 -18.79 2.48 2.39
CA ALA A 192 -19.80 1.56 1.87
C ALA A 192 -20.44 2.04 0.55
N SER A 193 -20.33 3.34 0.22
CA SER A 193 -20.77 3.91 -1.06
C SER A 193 -19.62 3.97 -2.08
N GLY A 194 -19.79 3.40 -3.28
CA GLY A 194 -18.71 3.22 -4.26
C GLY A 194 -17.98 4.49 -4.66
N GLY A 195 -18.59 5.34 -5.47
CA GLY A 195 -17.94 6.53 -6.04
C GLY A 195 -17.49 7.55 -4.99
N HIS A 196 -18.35 7.87 -4.03
CA HIS A 196 -18.04 8.83 -2.97
C HIS A 196 -16.96 8.31 -2.01
N GLY A 197 -17.00 7.03 -1.66
CA GLY A 197 -15.97 6.42 -0.82
C GLY A 197 -14.60 6.41 -1.49
N ALA A 198 -14.55 6.11 -2.80
CA ALA A 198 -13.30 6.15 -3.55
C ALA A 198 -12.70 7.55 -3.62
N THR A 199 -13.50 8.59 -3.88
CA THR A 199 -13.01 9.98 -3.94
C THR A 199 -12.46 10.47 -2.60
N GLN A 200 -13.05 10.07 -1.49
CA GLN A 200 -12.52 10.44 -0.17
C GLN A 200 -11.13 9.83 0.12
N LEU A 201 -10.86 8.61 -0.37
CA LEU A 201 -9.60 7.92 -0.12
C LEU A 201 -8.51 8.30 -1.13
N PHE A 202 -8.87 8.37 -2.42
CA PHE A 202 -7.94 8.49 -3.54
C PHE A 202 -7.99 9.85 -4.24
N GLY A 203 -8.81 10.79 -3.75
CA GLY A 203 -9.00 12.13 -4.31
C GLY A 203 -10.09 12.19 -5.38
N SER A 204 -10.44 13.41 -5.78
CA SER A 204 -11.42 13.71 -6.82
C SER A 204 -10.72 14.10 -8.10
N ALA A 205 -11.23 13.66 -9.26
CA ALA A 205 -10.69 14.05 -10.54
C ALA A 205 -10.77 15.59 -10.73
N LYS A 206 -9.78 16.16 -11.44
CA LYS A 206 -9.71 17.60 -11.70
C LYS A 206 -11.00 18.13 -12.33
N GLY A 207 -11.54 19.20 -11.76
CA GLY A 207 -12.79 19.83 -12.21
C GLY A 207 -14.03 19.38 -11.43
N TYR A 208 -13.93 18.43 -10.52
CA TYR A 208 -15.00 18.07 -9.58
C TYR A 208 -14.83 18.78 -8.23
N VAL A 209 -15.93 18.90 -7.49
CA VAL A 209 -15.90 19.46 -6.13
C VAL A 209 -14.97 18.62 -5.26
N GLY A 210 -14.01 19.26 -4.57
CA GLY A 210 -13.03 18.61 -3.72
C GLY A 210 -11.74 18.19 -4.43
N SER A 211 -11.54 18.52 -5.73
CA SER A 211 -10.31 18.22 -6.46
C SER A 211 -9.09 19.06 -6.03
N ASP A 212 -9.28 20.04 -5.14
CA ASP A 212 -8.19 20.89 -4.64
C ASP A 212 -7.40 20.24 -3.49
N ALA A 213 -7.92 19.13 -2.94
CA ALA A 213 -7.30 18.40 -1.86
C ALA A 213 -7.04 16.93 -2.26
N TYR A 214 -5.94 16.39 -1.80
CA TYR A 214 -5.64 14.96 -1.95
C TYR A 214 -6.62 14.11 -1.14
N GLY A 215 -6.85 12.89 -1.61
CA GLY A 215 -7.57 11.88 -0.86
C GLY A 215 -6.89 11.57 0.49
N LYS A 216 -7.67 11.13 1.47
CA LYS A 216 -7.15 10.87 2.83
C LYS A 216 -6.01 9.83 2.84
N LEU A 217 -6.12 8.77 2.03
CA LEU A 217 -5.10 7.74 1.93
C LEU A 217 -3.87 8.24 1.19
N THR A 218 -4.07 8.87 0.04
CA THR A 218 -2.98 9.36 -0.82
C THR A 218 -2.18 10.47 -0.13
N ALA A 219 -2.84 11.41 0.55
CA ALA A 219 -2.19 12.40 1.39
C ALA A 219 -1.40 11.75 2.54
N GLY A 220 -2.03 10.80 3.25
CA GLY A 220 -1.39 10.11 4.36
C GLY A 220 -0.12 9.36 3.97
N LEU A 221 -0.15 8.65 2.84
CA LEU A 221 1.00 7.90 2.30
C LEU A 221 2.07 8.80 1.70
N ARG A 222 1.71 9.94 1.11
CA ARG A 222 2.67 10.96 0.67
C ARG A 222 3.48 11.49 1.84
N ASP A 223 2.79 11.77 2.96
CA ASP A 223 3.41 12.37 4.16
C ASP A 223 4.14 11.33 5.04
N ALA A 224 3.73 10.06 4.97
CA ALA A 224 4.34 8.94 5.68
C ALA A 224 4.35 7.68 4.79
N PRO A 225 5.34 7.54 3.89
CA PRO A 225 5.40 6.42 2.94
C PRO A 225 5.55 5.04 3.59
N ASP A 226 6.07 4.99 4.81
CA ASP A 226 6.29 3.79 5.61
C ASP A 226 5.17 3.51 6.63
N ALA A 227 4.04 4.20 6.54
CA ALA A 227 2.93 4.07 7.47
C ALA A 227 2.40 2.63 7.59
N VAL A 228 1.81 2.33 8.74
CA VAL A 228 0.90 1.21 8.91
C VAL A 228 -0.50 1.69 8.52
N VAL A 229 -1.05 1.14 7.45
CA VAL A 229 -2.39 1.46 6.94
C VAL A 229 -3.36 0.41 7.46
N LEU A 230 -4.24 0.81 8.35
CA LEU A 230 -5.28 -0.04 8.91
C LEU A 230 -6.59 0.20 8.16
N LEU A 231 -7.09 -0.83 7.50
CA LEU A 231 -8.40 -0.88 6.86
C LEU A 231 -9.34 -1.73 7.73
N ASP A 232 -10.08 -1.06 8.60
CA ASP A 232 -10.91 -1.72 9.62
C ASP A 232 -12.27 -2.11 9.04
N GLU A 233 -12.69 -3.37 9.21
CA GLU A 233 -13.92 -3.97 8.66
C GLU A 233 -14.00 -3.88 7.12
N ILE A 234 -12.96 -4.40 6.43
CA ILE A 234 -12.81 -4.29 4.97
C ILE A 234 -14.01 -4.84 4.19
N GLU A 235 -14.75 -5.81 4.74
CA GLU A 235 -15.96 -6.38 4.16
C GLU A 235 -17.12 -5.39 4.05
N LYS A 236 -17.08 -4.28 4.77
CA LYS A 236 -18.10 -3.22 4.72
C LYS A 236 -17.89 -2.22 3.58
N ALA A 237 -16.66 -2.16 3.05
CA ALA A 237 -16.35 -1.28 1.94
C ALA A 237 -17.03 -1.73 0.66
N HIS A 238 -17.47 -0.76 -0.15
CA HIS A 238 -17.97 -1.05 -1.50
C HIS A 238 -16.90 -1.77 -2.34
N ALA A 239 -17.32 -2.67 -3.22
CA ALA A 239 -16.40 -3.46 -4.05
C ALA A 239 -15.46 -2.59 -4.90
N ASP A 240 -15.93 -1.44 -5.42
CA ASP A 240 -15.10 -0.54 -6.21
C ASP A 240 -14.01 0.13 -5.37
N VAL A 241 -14.29 0.43 -4.09
CA VAL A 241 -13.29 0.94 -3.15
C VAL A 241 -12.22 -0.12 -2.91
N GLN A 242 -12.61 -1.38 -2.68
CA GLN A 242 -11.66 -2.49 -2.51
C GLN A 242 -10.78 -2.69 -3.74
N LYS A 243 -11.33 -2.58 -4.96
CA LYS A 243 -10.59 -2.70 -6.22
C LYS A 243 -9.50 -1.64 -6.38
N ASN A 244 -9.72 -0.42 -5.91
CA ASN A 244 -8.72 0.65 -6.00
C ASN A 244 -7.44 0.36 -5.19
N PHE A 245 -7.52 -0.50 -4.17
CA PHE A 245 -6.35 -0.95 -3.43
C PHE A 245 -5.51 -2.00 -4.18
N LEU A 246 -6.05 -2.65 -5.22
CA LEU A 246 -5.33 -3.73 -5.91
C LEU A 246 -4.01 -3.24 -6.53
N THR A 247 -3.98 -2.03 -7.08
CA THR A 247 -2.76 -1.41 -7.61
C THR A 247 -1.75 -1.16 -6.48
N ALA A 248 -2.21 -0.67 -5.32
CA ALA A 248 -1.36 -0.48 -4.14
C ALA A 248 -0.69 -1.78 -3.70
N TRP A 249 -1.44 -2.88 -3.70
CA TRP A 249 -0.99 -4.18 -3.20
C TRP A 249 -0.20 -4.99 -4.23
N ASN A 250 -0.41 -4.73 -5.53
CA ASN A 250 0.26 -5.46 -6.61
C ASN A 250 1.47 -4.73 -7.18
N ASP A 251 1.31 -3.44 -7.46
CA ASP A 251 2.26 -2.65 -8.24
C ASP A 251 3.02 -1.64 -7.36
N GLY A 252 2.69 -1.58 -6.07
CA GLY A 252 3.40 -0.80 -5.07
C GLY A 252 3.18 0.71 -5.14
N PHE A 253 2.06 1.16 -5.73
CA PHE A 253 1.66 2.56 -5.73
C PHE A 253 0.14 2.74 -5.74
N VAL A 254 -0.30 3.92 -5.33
CA VAL A 254 -1.67 4.43 -5.53
C VAL A 254 -1.61 5.69 -6.38
N THR A 255 -2.64 5.92 -7.19
CA THR A 255 -2.73 7.14 -8.00
C THR A 255 -3.67 8.13 -7.32
N GLU A 256 -3.19 9.35 -7.09
CA GLU A 256 -4.02 10.47 -6.67
C GLU A 256 -4.87 10.95 -7.85
N ALA A 257 -6.18 11.02 -7.67
CA ALA A 257 -7.08 11.35 -8.77
C ALA A 257 -7.04 12.82 -9.17
N SER A 258 -6.65 13.74 -8.29
CA SER A 258 -6.65 15.17 -8.53
C SER A 258 -5.56 15.65 -9.49
N ASP A 259 -4.37 15.04 -9.43
CA ASP A 259 -3.21 15.44 -10.24
C ASP A 259 -2.54 14.27 -11.00
N GLY A 260 -3.06 13.06 -10.84
CA GLY A 260 -2.55 11.85 -11.48
C GLY A 260 -1.20 11.34 -10.96
N LYS A 261 -0.69 11.91 -9.85
CA LYS A 261 0.59 11.45 -9.29
C LYS A 261 0.49 10.08 -8.65
N GLN A 262 1.51 9.28 -8.88
CA GLN A 262 1.67 7.99 -8.24
C GLN A 262 2.41 8.16 -6.91
N ILE A 263 1.81 7.65 -5.84
CA ILE A 263 2.34 7.67 -4.49
C ILE A 263 2.75 6.25 -4.14
N ALA A 264 4.03 6.06 -3.84
CA ALA A 264 4.59 4.74 -3.55
C ALA A 264 4.02 4.15 -2.26
N THR A 265 3.70 2.85 -2.29
CA THR A 265 3.23 2.07 -1.14
C THR A 265 4.22 0.98 -0.74
N THR A 266 5.39 0.92 -1.38
CA THR A 266 6.37 -0.16 -1.20
C THR A 266 6.97 -0.26 0.19
N GLN A 267 6.89 0.80 0.99
CA GLN A 267 7.35 0.83 2.38
C GLN A 267 6.22 0.68 3.39
N ALA A 268 4.96 0.80 2.95
CA ALA A 268 3.79 0.70 3.81
C ALA A 268 3.50 -0.75 4.22
N ILE A 269 2.84 -0.90 5.36
CA ILE A 269 2.27 -2.16 5.85
C ILE A 269 0.75 -2.00 5.85
N PHE A 270 0.05 -2.82 5.07
CA PHE A 270 -1.40 -2.84 5.08
C PHE A 270 -1.90 -3.91 6.04
N VAL A 271 -2.74 -3.51 6.96
CA VAL A 271 -3.42 -4.39 7.91
C VAL A 271 -4.92 -4.23 7.70
N LEU A 272 -5.57 -5.30 7.30
CA LEU A 272 -7.01 -5.36 7.08
C LEU A 272 -7.63 -6.13 8.24
N THR A 273 -8.80 -5.72 8.71
CA THR A 273 -9.56 -6.51 9.67
C THR A 273 -10.89 -6.96 9.08
N THR A 274 -11.39 -8.09 9.54
CA THR A 274 -12.71 -8.59 9.18
C THR A 274 -13.33 -9.40 10.32
N ASN A 275 -14.67 -9.35 10.39
CA ASN A 275 -15.48 -10.21 11.23
C ASN A 275 -16.23 -11.28 10.38
N ALA A 276 -15.98 -11.34 9.08
CA ALA A 276 -16.62 -12.31 8.20
C ALA A 276 -16.06 -13.72 8.41
N ALA A 277 -16.91 -14.73 8.18
CA ALA A 277 -16.56 -16.16 8.27
C ALA A 277 -15.92 -16.58 9.60
N THR A 278 -16.17 -15.88 10.69
CA THR A 278 -15.47 -16.05 11.97
C THR A 278 -15.50 -17.49 12.46
N ASP A 279 -16.68 -18.12 12.55
CA ASP A 279 -16.83 -19.48 13.11
C ASP A 279 -16.14 -20.53 12.23
N THR A 280 -16.29 -20.38 10.91
CA THR A 280 -15.62 -21.25 9.93
C THR A 280 -14.09 -21.12 10.01
N LEU A 281 -13.57 -19.90 10.09
CA LEU A 281 -12.13 -19.65 10.18
C LEU A 281 -11.55 -20.17 11.50
N GLN A 282 -12.29 -20.07 12.61
CA GLN A 282 -11.86 -20.67 13.88
C GLN A 282 -11.76 -22.17 13.79
N ALA A 283 -12.79 -22.85 13.29
CA ALA A 283 -12.79 -24.30 13.12
C ALA A 283 -11.65 -24.76 12.20
N LEU A 284 -11.39 -24.02 11.11
CA LEU A 284 -10.27 -24.30 10.19
C LEU A 284 -8.91 -24.08 10.86
N SER A 285 -8.76 -23.06 11.70
CA SER A 285 -7.52 -22.79 12.44
C SER A 285 -7.19 -23.90 13.44
N GLU A 286 -8.19 -24.47 14.09
CA GLU A 286 -8.03 -25.62 14.99
C GLU A 286 -7.69 -26.90 14.21
N LEU A 287 -8.39 -27.15 13.11
CA LEU A 287 -8.22 -28.35 12.28
C LEU A 287 -6.84 -28.40 11.61
N HIS A 288 -6.35 -27.26 11.11
CA HIS A 288 -5.10 -27.15 10.34
C HIS A 288 -4.00 -26.42 11.11
N SER A 289 -3.97 -26.52 12.44
CA SER A 289 -2.99 -25.83 13.30
C SER A 289 -1.54 -26.13 12.94
N ASN A 290 -1.26 -27.33 12.41
CA ASN A 290 0.08 -27.80 12.03
C ASN A 290 0.36 -27.69 10.51
N ASP A 291 -0.61 -27.27 9.71
CA ASP A 291 -0.46 -27.14 8.25
C ASP A 291 -0.84 -25.71 7.79
N PRO A 292 0.14 -24.78 7.75
CA PRO A 292 -0.10 -23.39 7.37
C PRO A 292 -0.56 -23.21 5.92
N ASP A 293 -0.18 -24.12 5.01
CA ASP A 293 -0.55 -24.02 3.59
C ASP A 293 -2.01 -24.43 3.39
N GLU A 294 -2.43 -25.52 4.05
CA GLU A 294 -3.81 -25.96 4.02
C GLU A 294 -4.73 -24.98 4.75
N LEU A 295 -4.31 -24.43 5.88
CA LEU A 295 -5.04 -23.37 6.57
C LEU A 295 -5.24 -22.16 5.66
N ARG A 296 -4.20 -21.73 4.93
CA ARG A 296 -4.31 -20.62 3.98
C ARG A 296 -5.31 -20.92 2.88
N ARG A 297 -5.24 -22.10 2.29
CA ARG A 297 -6.12 -22.53 1.19
C ARG A 297 -7.59 -22.57 1.63
N THR A 298 -7.86 -23.21 2.74
CA THR A 298 -9.23 -23.37 3.27
C THR A 298 -9.79 -22.05 3.78
N SER A 299 -8.99 -21.22 4.46
CA SER A 299 -9.37 -19.87 4.88
C SER A 299 -9.69 -18.96 3.68
N SER A 300 -8.94 -19.07 2.58
CA SER A 300 -9.23 -18.33 1.35
C SER A 300 -10.57 -18.72 0.75
N ASN A 301 -10.95 -19.99 0.80
CA ASN A 301 -12.24 -20.47 0.33
C ASN A 301 -13.39 -19.95 1.22
N ALA A 302 -13.23 -20.05 2.54
CA ALA A 302 -14.21 -19.54 3.49
C ALA A 302 -14.46 -18.02 3.32
N LEU A 303 -13.42 -17.25 3.05
CA LEU A 303 -13.55 -15.81 2.77
C LEU A 303 -14.28 -15.53 1.44
N ARG A 304 -14.07 -16.37 0.40
CA ARG A 304 -14.82 -16.25 -0.87
C ARG A 304 -16.31 -16.52 -0.66
N GLU A 305 -16.62 -17.55 0.10
CA GLU A 305 -18.01 -17.88 0.46
C GLU A 305 -18.66 -16.78 1.30
N ALA A 306 -17.88 -16.07 2.09
CA ALA A 306 -18.32 -14.89 2.85
C ALA A 306 -18.40 -13.59 2.01
N GLY A 307 -18.16 -13.65 0.68
CA GLY A 307 -18.36 -12.54 -0.23
C GLY A 307 -17.10 -11.71 -0.55
N PHE A 308 -15.92 -12.13 -0.11
CA PHE A 308 -14.68 -11.45 -0.51
C PHE A 308 -14.36 -11.71 -2.00
N ALA A 309 -14.00 -10.67 -2.71
CA ALA A 309 -13.59 -10.78 -4.10
C ALA A 309 -12.30 -11.61 -4.22
N PRO A 310 -12.24 -12.58 -5.15
CA PRO A 310 -11.04 -13.43 -5.34
C PRO A 310 -9.76 -12.64 -5.58
N GLU A 311 -9.86 -11.51 -6.28
CA GLU A 311 -8.74 -10.62 -6.55
C GLU A 311 -8.16 -9.99 -5.27
N VAL A 312 -9.01 -9.66 -4.29
CA VAL A 312 -8.58 -9.14 -2.98
C VAL A 312 -7.85 -10.23 -2.20
N ILE A 313 -8.44 -11.43 -2.10
CA ILE A 313 -7.86 -12.56 -1.38
C ILE A 313 -6.49 -12.94 -1.94
N ASN A 314 -6.34 -12.93 -3.28
CA ASN A 314 -5.08 -13.26 -3.94
C ASN A 314 -3.95 -12.24 -3.67
N ARG A 315 -4.26 -11.06 -3.13
CA ARG A 315 -3.27 -10.03 -2.74
C ARG A 315 -2.88 -10.08 -1.28
N LEU A 316 -3.61 -10.87 -0.48
CA LEU A 316 -3.24 -11.08 0.92
C LEU A 316 -1.97 -11.92 1.02
N ASP A 317 -1.00 -11.41 1.72
CA ASP A 317 0.24 -12.13 1.99
C ASP A 317 0.07 -13.18 3.08
N ARG A 318 -0.76 -12.86 4.10
CA ARG A 318 -1.08 -13.75 5.21
C ARG A 318 -2.47 -13.44 5.75
N ILE A 319 -3.18 -14.50 6.16
CA ILE A 319 -4.44 -14.44 6.90
C ILE A 319 -4.11 -14.91 8.32
N PHE A 320 -4.33 -14.04 9.30
CA PHE A 320 -4.19 -14.34 10.72
C PHE A 320 -5.57 -14.55 11.33
N VAL A 321 -5.80 -15.74 11.87
CA VAL A 321 -7.07 -16.07 12.51
C VAL A 321 -6.95 -15.80 14.01
N PHE A 322 -7.73 -14.86 14.49
CA PHE A 322 -7.83 -14.52 15.91
C PHE A 322 -8.78 -15.47 16.60
N ARG A 323 -8.36 -16.07 17.69
CA ARG A 323 -9.21 -16.92 18.51
C ARG A 323 -10.07 -16.08 19.46
N SER A 324 -11.23 -16.61 19.83
CA SER A 324 -12.03 -16.05 20.90
C SER A 324 -11.23 -16.03 22.21
N LEU A 325 -11.39 -14.96 22.96
CA LEU A 325 -10.78 -14.87 24.31
C LEU A 325 -11.56 -15.75 25.28
N SER A 326 -10.87 -16.41 26.19
CA SER A 326 -11.51 -17.28 27.21
C SER A 326 -10.75 -17.25 28.52
N GLY A 327 -11.43 -17.57 29.61
CA GLY A 327 -10.82 -17.75 30.92
C GLY A 327 -9.92 -16.61 31.36
N LEU A 328 -8.66 -16.90 31.63
CA LEU A 328 -7.67 -15.91 32.10
C LEU A 328 -7.36 -14.82 31.09
N ASP A 329 -7.49 -15.06 29.78
CA ASP A 329 -7.26 -14.03 28.75
C ASP A 329 -8.26 -12.89 28.89
N ILE A 330 -9.53 -13.21 29.18
CA ILE A 330 -10.58 -12.21 29.42
C ILE A 330 -10.24 -11.39 30.67
N ALA A 331 -9.85 -12.06 31.76
CA ALA A 331 -9.47 -11.37 33.00
C ALA A 331 -8.31 -10.41 32.78
N ARG A 332 -7.27 -10.82 32.02
CA ARG A 332 -6.13 -9.99 31.67
C ARG A 332 -6.52 -8.77 30.83
N VAL A 333 -7.32 -8.96 29.79
CA VAL A 333 -7.81 -7.84 28.97
C VAL A 333 -8.62 -6.87 29.81
N THR A 334 -9.53 -7.38 30.66
CA THR A 334 -10.33 -6.55 31.56
C THR A 334 -9.45 -5.76 32.53
N ALA A 335 -8.41 -6.37 33.09
CA ALA A 335 -7.48 -5.70 33.99
C ALA A 335 -6.69 -4.56 33.26
N LEU A 336 -6.23 -4.80 32.03
CA LEU A 336 -5.53 -3.77 31.24
C LEU A 336 -6.45 -2.60 30.88
N GLU A 337 -7.70 -2.85 30.56
CA GLU A 337 -8.68 -1.81 30.25
C GLU A 337 -9.04 -1.00 31.51
N ILE A 338 -9.22 -1.65 32.66
CA ILE A 338 -9.41 -0.97 33.94
C ILE A 338 -8.18 -0.10 34.27
N GLU A 339 -6.96 -0.61 34.10
CA GLU A 339 -5.75 0.18 34.30
C GLU A 339 -5.70 1.41 33.35
N SER A 340 -6.06 1.22 32.09
CA SER A 340 -6.16 2.31 31.11
C SER A 340 -7.20 3.36 31.56
N MET A 341 -8.33 2.92 32.06
CA MET A 341 -9.38 3.78 32.59
C MET A 341 -8.90 4.58 33.80
N ILE A 342 -8.27 3.93 34.78
CA ILE A 342 -7.66 4.62 35.94
C ILE A 342 -6.71 5.70 35.48
N LYS A 343 -5.85 5.42 34.50
CA LYS A 343 -4.93 6.38 33.91
C LYS A 343 -5.64 7.55 33.21
N SER A 344 -6.78 7.31 32.57
CA SER A 344 -7.57 8.37 31.91
C SER A 344 -8.15 9.39 32.89
N TYR A 345 -8.45 8.97 34.13
CA TYR A 345 -8.80 9.87 35.24
C TYR A 345 -7.59 10.57 35.90
N GLY A 346 -6.38 10.36 35.36
CA GLY A 346 -5.14 10.94 35.89
C GLY A 346 -4.71 10.31 37.22
N LEU A 347 -5.05 9.05 37.41
CA LEU A 347 -4.68 8.21 38.56
C LEU A 347 -3.73 7.09 38.08
N ASN A 348 -3.00 6.48 39.01
CA ASN A 348 -2.18 5.30 38.74
C ASN A 348 -2.64 4.14 39.63
N VAL A 349 -2.43 2.92 39.13
CA VAL A 349 -2.71 1.73 39.92
C VAL A 349 -1.63 1.56 40.96
N SER A 350 -2.04 1.36 42.22
CA SER A 350 -1.14 1.09 43.34
C SER A 350 -0.67 -0.37 43.36
N GLN A 351 0.28 -0.70 44.26
CA GLN A 351 0.77 -2.07 44.42
C GLN A 351 -0.31 -3.09 44.82
N GLY A 352 -1.41 -2.66 45.43
CA GLY A 352 -2.59 -3.51 45.69
C GLY A 352 -3.33 -3.94 44.44
N GLY A 353 -3.12 -3.24 43.32
CA GLY A 353 -3.66 -3.62 42.01
C GLY A 353 -5.18 -3.58 41.93
N ILE A 354 -5.70 -4.53 41.15
CA ILE A 354 -7.13 -4.79 40.98
C ILE A 354 -7.45 -6.10 41.69
N ASP A 355 -8.43 -6.07 42.59
CA ASP A 355 -8.86 -7.27 43.34
C ASP A 355 -9.26 -8.41 42.39
N PRO A 356 -8.69 -9.62 42.53
CA PRO A 356 -9.07 -10.79 41.75
C PRO A 356 -10.57 -11.11 41.82
N GLU A 357 -11.22 -10.87 42.95
CA GLU A 357 -12.66 -11.12 43.09
C GLU A 357 -13.49 -10.21 42.17
N LEU A 358 -13.06 -8.97 41.97
CA LEU A 358 -13.69 -8.05 41.04
C LEU A 358 -13.62 -8.57 39.59
N LEU A 359 -12.47 -9.06 39.18
CA LEU A 359 -12.30 -9.64 37.85
C LEU A 359 -13.15 -10.91 37.68
N LEU A 360 -13.21 -11.76 38.72
CA LEU A 360 -14.05 -12.96 38.71
C LEU A 360 -15.54 -12.62 38.65
N ASP A 361 -16.01 -11.61 39.38
CA ASP A 361 -17.41 -11.17 39.31
C ASP A 361 -17.77 -10.62 37.91
N MET A 362 -16.90 -9.82 37.34
CA MET A 362 -17.06 -9.34 35.97
C MET A 362 -17.12 -10.48 34.94
N MET A 363 -16.25 -11.48 35.06
CA MET A 363 -16.29 -12.70 34.24
C MET A 363 -17.59 -13.49 34.40
N ARG A 364 -18.07 -13.64 35.64
CA ARG A 364 -19.36 -14.29 35.92
C ARG A 364 -20.54 -13.52 35.29
N ARG A 365 -20.51 -12.21 35.34
CA ARG A 365 -21.54 -11.35 34.71
C ARG A 365 -21.51 -11.51 33.20
N GLN A 366 -20.32 -11.56 32.57
CA GLN A 366 -20.19 -11.85 31.17
C GLN A 366 -20.74 -13.23 30.78
N GLY A 367 -20.40 -14.27 31.55
CA GLY A 367 -20.92 -15.63 31.31
C GLY A 367 -22.46 -15.69 31.32
N ARG A 368 -23.12 -14.82 32.08
CA ARG A 368 -24.59 -14.68 32.08
C ARG A 368 -25.13 -13.96 30.83
N LEU A 369 -24.34 -13.11 30.19
CA LEU A 369 -24.68 -12.40 28.95
C LEU A 369 -24.57 -13.30 27.71
N GLY A 370 -24.04 -14.50 27.86
CA GLY A 370 -23.89 -15.49 26.80
C GLY A 370 -22.57 -15.42 26.02
N THR A 371 -22.37 -16.36 25.10
CA THR A 371 -21.14 -16.52 24.31
C THR A 371 -20.87 -15.35 23.33
N ALA A 372 -21.88 -14.49 23.12
CA ALA A 372 -21.76 -13.32 22.24
C ALA A 372 -21.16 -12.08 22.94
N ALA A 373 -21.01 -12.09 24.28
CA ALA A 373 -20.47 -10.96 25.03
C ALA A 373 -18.98 -10.78 24.75
N SER A 374 -18.62 -9.62 24.25
CA SER A 374 -17.25 -9.24 23.90
C SER A 374 -16.49 -8.65 25.09
N ALA A 375 -15.15 -8.56 25.00
CA ALA A 375 -14.35 -7.81 25.96
C ALA A 375 -14.82 -6.35 26.12
N ARG A 376 -15.39 -5.74 25.07
CA ARG A 376 -15.98 -4.39 25.13
C ARG A 376 -17.16 -4.27 26.08
N ASP A 377 -17.99 -5.29 26.17
CA ASP A 377 -19.14 -5.31 27.10
C ASP A 377 -18.66 -5.34 28.55
N LEU A 378 -17.57 -6.08 28.83
CA LEU A 378 -16.93 -6.09 30.14
C LEU A 378 -16.33 -4.73 30.53
N VAL A 379 -15.67 -4.09 29.57
CA VAL A 379 -15.10 -2.75 29.78
C VAL A 379 -16.20 -1.77 30.15
N ARG A 380 -17.33 -1.80 29.45
CA ARG A 380 -18.48 -0.93 29.78
C ARG A 380 -19.06 -1.22 31.16
N LEU A 381 -19.21 -2.49 31.53
CA LEU A 381 -19.63 -2.86 32.87
C LEU A 381 -18.64 -2.43 33.96
N ALA A 382 -17.33 -2.53 33.66
CA ALA A 382 -16.30 -2.02 34.54
C ALA A 382 -16.43 -0.50 34.72
N GLU A 383 -16.53 0.24 33.62
CA GLU A 383 -16.66 1.69 33.61
C GLU A 383 -17.86 2.15 34.47
N GLU A 384 -19.05 1.59 34.23
CA GLU A 384 -20.25 1.88 35.01
C GLU A 384 -20.07 1.59 36.51
N SER A 385 -19.21 0.61 36.86
CA SER A 385 -19.01 0.19 38.25
C SER A 385 -17.96 1.00 39.02
N ILE A 386 -16.97 1.58 38.31
CA ILE A 386 -15.80 2.19 38.96
C ILE A 386 -15.68 3.69 38.73
N ALA A 387 -16.40 4.29 37.77
CA ALA A 387 -16.24 5.69 37.40
C ALA A 387 -16.41 6.64 38.59
N ASP A 388 -17.49 6.48 39.37
CA ASP A 388 -17.80 7.36 40.48
C ASP A 388 -16.71 7.31 41.59
N THR A 389 -16.22 6.10 41.89
CA THR A 389 -15.18 5.93 42.91
C THR A 389 -13.83 6.48 42.46
N LEU A 390 -13.53 6.47 41.15
CA LEU A 390 -12.31 7.11 40.63
C LEU A 390 -12.42 8.64 40.64
N ILE A 391 -13.60 9.19 40.36
CA ILE A 391 -13.86 10.64 40.43
C ILE A 391 -13.68 11.10 41.88
N GLU A 392 -14.27 10.41 42.87
CA GLU A 392 -14.13 10.72 44.28
C GLU A 392 -12.66 10.66 44.74
N ALA A 393 -11.93 9.62 44.37
CA ALA A 393 -10.52 9.49 44.67
C ALA A 393 -9.70 10.66 44.08
N LYS A 394 -10.00 11.08 42.86
CA LYS A 394 -9.32 12.23 42.24
C LYS A 394 -9.66 13.56 42.90
N GLN A 395 -10.93 13.77 43.24
CA GLN A 395 -11.39 14.98 43.94
C GLN A 395 -10.72 15.12 45.34
N ASN A 396 -10.48 13.99 46.00
CA ASN A 396 -9.77 13.93 47.29
C ASN A 396 -8.26 14.09 47.17
N GLY A 397 -7.72 14.33 45.93
CA GLY A 397 -6.32 14.63 45.69
C GLY A 397 -5.39 13.41 45.65
N HIS A 398 -5.95 12.21 45.55
CA HIS A 398 -5.15 10.99 45.47
C HIS A 398 -4.50 10.86 44.07
N SER A 399 -3.33 10.24 44.01
CA SER A 399 -2.58 10.00 42.78
C SER A 399 -2.50 8.51 42.42
N LYS A 400 -2.71 7.65 43.42
CA LYS A 400 -2.68 6.19 43.27
C LYS A 400 -3.88 5.55 43.93
N VAL A 401 -4.44 4.51 43.32
CA VAL A 401 -5.59 3.77 43.84
C VAL A 401 -5.44 2.27 43.57
N SER A 402 -5.97 1.46 44.49
CA SER A 402 -6.29 0.05 44.25
C SER A 402 -7.81 -0.11 44.17
N LEU A 403 -8.28 -1.05 43.38
CA LEU A 403 -9.71 -1.38 43.27
C LEU A 403 -10.00 -2.64 44.09
N VAL A 404 -10.94 -2.53 45.01
CA VAL A 404 -11.32 -3.63 45.90
C VAL A 404 -12.84 -3.82 45.83
N ALA A 405 -13.28 -5.09 45.81
CA ALA A 405 -14.70 -5.42 45.93
C ALA A 405 -15.11 -5.38 47.41
N MET A 406 -16.09 -4.54 47.80
CA MET A 406 -16.65 -4.45 49.12
C MET A 406 -18.19 -4.40 49.05
N ASP A 407 -18.85 -5.30 49.71
CA ASP A 407 -20.32 -5.34 49.83
C ASP A 407 -21.04 -5.29 48.44
N GLY A 408 -20.45 -5.95 47.44
CA GLY A 408 -20.97 -5.96 46.06
C GLY A 408 -20.78 -4.68 45.26
N ARG A 409 -20.00 -3.72 45.82
CA ARG A 409 -19.60 -2.48 45.12
C ARG A 409 -18.08 -2.42 44.94
N VAL A 410 -17.67 -1.73 43.91
CA VAL A 410 -16.23 -1.47 43.68
C VAL A 410 -15.85 -0.18 44.37
N VAL A 411 -14.80 -0.23 45.18
CA VAL A 411 -14.27 0.94 45.93
C VAL A 411 -12.83 1.16 45.52
N ALA A 412 -12.51 2.41 45.15
CA ALA A 412 -11.12 2.83 44.96
C ALA A 412 -10.49 3.14 46.34
N ARG A 413 -9.52 2.31 46.76
CA ARG A 413 -8.73 2.58 47.95
C ARG A 413 -7.51 3.38 47.57
N PRO A 414 -7.33 4.57 48.18
CA PRO A 414 -6.09 5.33 48.01
C PRO A 414 -4.93 4.60 48.65
N GLU A 415 -3.76 4.69 48.02
CA GLU A 415 -2.49 4.38 48.68
C GLU A 415 -2.08 5.62 49.49
N ALA A 416 -1.77 5.39 50.74
CA ALA A 416 -1.39 6.46 51.69
C ALA A 416 -0.07 7.14 51.29
#